data_1838a46954072ba130b29b12d9f9ef04
#
_entry.id   1838a46954072ba130b29b12d9f9ef04
#
_cell.length_a   1.000
_cell.length_b   1.000
_cell.length_c   1.000
_cell.angle_alpha   90.00
_cell.angle_beta   90.00
_cell.angle_gamma   90.00
#
_symmetry.space_group_name_H-M   'P 1'
#
loop_
_entity.id
_entity.type
_entity.pdbx_description
1 polymer ?
#
loop_
_entity_poly.entity_id
_entity_poly.type
_entity_poly.pdbx_seq_one_letter_code
_entity_poly.pdbx_strand_id
1 'polypeptide(L)'
;MTAAPLLVAYEIDERRRAVVAEVLQGAAEVVYLTDLGEAERAAALRGAGVVLASNTSKDLRPGEAALLAETRLLQFMVAGVDFIPLGDLPPGLPVAVNGGAYAEPMAEHALALVLAAAKRLFIEHRKLETGEFNQFTPNRMLAGMVACILGLGGVGVETARLMRCLG
;
A
#
# COMPACT_ATOMS: atom_id res chain seq x y z
N MET A 1 25.78 -16.06 15.59
CA MET A 1 25.46 -14.65 15.28
C MET A 1 23.95 -14.57 15.23
N THR A 2 23.31 -13.93 16.18
CA THR A 2 21.88 -13.63 16.14
C THR A 2 21.61 -12.74 14.93
N ALA A 3 20.61 -13.10 14.11
CA ALA A 3 20.20 -12.26 12.99
C ALA A 3 19.76 -10.90 13.55
N ALA A 4 20.13 -9.81 12.87
CA ALA A 4 19.71 -8.48 13.28
C ALA A 4 18.17 -8.37 13.18
N PRO A 5 17.50 -7.73 14.15
CA PRO A 5 16.05 -7.70 14.22
C PRO A 5 15.41 -6.95 13.05
N LEU A 6 14.14 -7.31 12.78
CA LEU A 6 13.24 -6.56 11.93
C LEU A 6 12.52 -5.54 12.81
N LEU A 7 12.67 -4.26 12.48
CA LEU A 7 12.03 -3.15 13.17
C LEU A 7 10.80 -2.68 12.40
N VAL A 8 9.64 -2.68 13.03
CA VAL A 8 8.42 -2.06 12.49
C VAL A 8 8.30 -0.65 13.05
N ALA A 9 8.49 0.36 12.20
CA ALA A 9 8.59 1.75 12.62
C ALA A 9 7.24 2.49 12.70
N TYR A 10 6.21 1.99 12.02
CA TYR A 10 4.88 2.60 11.97
C TYR A 10 3.90 1.92 12.93
N GLU A 11 2.83 2.63 13.28
CA GLU A 11 1.77 2.10 14.13
C GLU A 11 1.00 0.97 13.43
N ILE A 12 0.79 -0.14 14.14
CA ILE A 12 0.20 -1.36 13.61
C ILE A 12 -0.68 -2.01 14.70
N ASP A 13 -1.88 -2.40 14.31
CA ASP A 13 -2.85 -3.08 15.15
C ASP A 13 -2.49 -4.56 15.40
N GLU A 14 -3.15 -5.17 16.38
CA GLU A 14 -2.92 -6.58 16.76
C GLU A 14 -3.17 -7.55 15.60
N ARG A 15 -4.13 -7.28 14.73
CA ARG A 15 -4.43 -8.13 13.57
C ARG A 15 -3.25 -8.15 12.59
N ARG A 16 -2.67 -6.99 12.34
CA ARG A 16 -1.48 -6.88 11.46
C ARG A 16 -0.23 -7.44 12.12
N ARG A 17 -0.08 -7.30 13.45
CA ARG A 17 0.99 -7.96 14.20
C ARG A 17 0.92 -9.48 14.06
N ALA A 18 -0.28 -10.06 14.14
CA ALA A 18 -0.49 -11.48 13.92
C ALA A 18 -0.07 -11.91 12.51
N VAL A 19 -0.40 -11.12 11.48
CA VAL A 19 0.05 -11.38 10.09
C VAL A 19 1.58 -11.33 9.97
N VAL A 20 2.24 -10.34 10.59
CA VAL A 20 3.70 -10.26 10.59
C VAL A 20 4.32 -11.51 11.24
N ALA A 21 3.78 -11.94 12.38
CA ALA A 21 4.26 -13.14 13.07
C ALA A 21 4.05 -14.41 12.23
N GLU A 22 2.88 -14.55 11.58
CA GLU A 22 2.54 -15.66 10.70
C GLU A 22 3.49 -15.73 9.48
N VAL A 23 3.72 -14.60 8.82
CA VAL A 23 4.57 -14.55 7.62
C VAL A 23 6.03 -14.85 7.96
N LEU A 24 6.53 -14.33 9.07
CA LEU A 24 7.93 -14.53 9.46
C LEU A 24 8.22 -15.90 10.07
N GLN A 25 7.23 -16.56 10.65
CA GLN A 25 7.34 -17.91 11.23
C GLN A 25 8.59 -18.08 12.15
N GLY A 26 8.97 -17.01 12.85
CA GLY A 26 10.16 -17.00 13.71
C GLY A 26 11.51 -16.82 12.98
N ALA A 27 11.49 -16.52 11.68
CA ALA A 27 12.71 -16.29 10.88
C ALA A 27 13.51 -15.04 11.33
N ALA A 28 12.85 -14.10 12.01
CA ALA A 28 13.47 -12.90 12.56
C ALA A 28 12.81 -12.50 13.88
N GLU A 29 13.59 -11.89 14.77
CA GLU A 29 13.05 -11.15 15.91
C GLU A 29 12.36 -9.88 15.40
N VAL A 30 11.13 -9.61 15.85
CA VAL A 30 10.37 -8.42 15.47
C VAL A 30 10.30 -7.46 16.63
N VAL A 31 10.74 -6.24 16.40
CA VAL A 31 10.66 -5.13 17.35
C VAL A 31 9.71 -4.07 16.82
N TYR A 32 8.74 -3.66 17.64
CA TYR A 32 7.81 -2.59 17.29
C TYR A 32 8.29 -1.28 17.93
N LEU A 33 8.64 -0.31 17.09
CA LEU A 33 9.20 0.96 17.54
C LEU A 33 8.22 1.75 18.42
N THR A 34 6.92 1.56 18.21
CA THR A 34 5.84 2.20 18.99
C THR A 34 5.75 1.70 20.42
N ASP A 35 6.25 0.50 20.70
CA ASP A 35 6.16 -0.12 22.03
C ASP A 35 7.36 0.26 22.92
N LEU A 36 8.39 0.89 22.33
CA LEU A 36 9.65 1.21 23.00
C LEU A 36 9.60 2.56 23.72
N GLY A 37 10.22 2.59 24.90
CA GLY A 37 10.50 3.83 25.61
C GLY A 37 11.56 4.68 24.92
N GLU A 38 11.67 5.93 25.35
CA GLU A 38 12.60 6.93 24.78
C GLU A 38 14.06 6.46 24.70
N ALA A 39 14.52 5.82 25.79
CA ALA A 39 15.91 5.37 25.88
C ALA A 39 16.24 4.17 24.96
N GLU A 40 15.24 3.34 24.68
CA GLU A 40 15.39 2.11 23.90
C GLU A 40 15.27 2.36 22.40
N ARG A 41 14.49 3.37 22.01
CA ARG A 41 14.14 3.72 20.64
C ARG A 41 15.37 3.94 19.75
N ALA A 42 16.32 4.75 20.20
CA ALA A 42 17.55 5.03 19.45
C ALA A 42 18.45 3.80 19.29
N ALA A 43 18.49 2.93 20.30
CA ALA A 43 19.27 1.68 20.25
C ALA A 43 18.63 0.69 19.24
N ALA A 44 17.29 0.57 19.24
CA ALA A 44 16.57 -0.27 18.31
C ALA A 44 16.76 0.17 16.85
N LEU A 45 16.71 1.48 16.57
CA LEU A 45 16.95 2.02 15.22
C LEU A 45 18.38 1.72 14.75
N ARG A 46 19.41 1.90 15.58
CA ARG A 46 20.81 1.56 15.21
C ARG A 46 21.03 0.06 15.02
N GLY A 47 20.32 -0.77 15.76
CA GLY A 47 20.48 -2.23 15.73
C GLY A 47 19.65 -2.92 14.65
N ALA A 48 18.74 -2.20 13.99
CA ALA A 48 17.81 -2.80 13.03
C ALA A 48 18.53 -3.27 11.76
N GLY A 49 18.36 -4.55 11.42
CA GLY A 49 18.86 -5.09 10.17
C GLY A 49 17.94 -4.77 8.99
N VAL A 50 16.64 -4.83 9.23
CA VAL A 50 15.57 -4.45 8.29
C VAL A 50 14.60 -3.54 9.00
N VAL A 51 14.15 -2.49 8.33
CA VAL A 51 13.14 -1.57 8.84
C VAL A 51 11.92 -1.59 7.91
N LEU A 52 10.73 -1.79 8.47
CA LEU A 52 9.46 -1.58 7.79
C LEU A 52 8.92 -0.20 8.20
N ALA A 53 8.65 0.65 7.22
CA ALA A 53 8.09 1.98 7.44
C ALA A 53 6.91 2.25 6.50
N SER A 54 6.03 3.15 6.90
CA SER A 54 4.96 3.67 6.04
C SER A 54 5.35 5.02 5.43
N ASN A 55 5.89 5.90 6.26
CA ASN A 55 6.42 7.20 5.89
C ASN A 55 7.39 7.69 6.96
N THR A 56 8.66 7.80 6.62
CA THR A 56 9.70 8.17 7.60
C THR A 56 9.48 9.51 8.28
N SER A 57 8.81 10.47 7.63
CA SER A 57 8.47 11.76 8.26
C SER A 57 7.38 11.68 9.32
N LYS A 58 6.65 10.56 9.40
CA LYS A 58 5.60 10.29 10.38
C LYS A 58 6.02 9.23 11.39
N ASP A 59 6.71 8.21 10.91
CA ASP A 59 7.09 7.04 11.69
C ASP A 59 8.31 7.31 12.56
N LEU A 60 9.19 8.21 12.12
CA LEU A 60 10.43 8.60 12.79
C LEU A 60 10.35 10.05 13.29
N ARG A 61 11.07 10.32 14.37
CA ARG A 61 11.25 11.68 14.90
C ARG A 61 12.36 12.42 14.15
N PRO A 62 12.43 13.75 14.25
CA PRO A 62 13.52 14.51 13.67
C PRO A 62 14.89 13.98 14.08
N GLY A 63 15.75 13.69 13.11
CA GLY A 63 17.10 13.15 13.29
C GLY A 63 17.20 11.61 13.45
N GLU A 64 16.08 10.89 13.68
CA GLU A 64 16.12 9.44 13.82
C GLU A 64 16.46 8.71 12.50
N ALA A 65 16.16 9.29 11.36
CA ALA A 65 16.51 8.70 10.07
C ALA A 65 18.02 8.45 9.91
N ALA A 66 18.85 9.32 10.47
CA ALA A 66 20.31 9.16 10.47
C ALA A 66 20.79 7.92 11.27
N LEU A 67 19.99 7.41 12.21
CA LEU A 67 20.32 6.22 12.99
C LEU A 67 20.24 4.92 12.18
N LEU A 68 19.67 4.96 10.98
CA LEU A 68 19.53 3.83 10.07
C LEU A 68 20.78 3.57 9.21
N ALA A 69 21.92 4.16 9.54
CA ALA A 69 23.15 4.07 8.74
C ALA A 69 23.65 2.62 8.52
N GLU A 70 23.44 1.73 9.48
CA GLU A 70 23.83 0.32 9.41
C GLU A 70 22.69 -0.62 8.98
N THR A 71 21.51 -0.06 8.68
CA THR A 71 20.34 -0.83 8.22
C THR A 71 20.61 -1.37 6.82
N ARG A 72 20.34 -2.65 6.60
CA ARG A 72 20.58 -3.34 5.33
C ARG A 72 19.46 -3.15 4.32
N LEU A 73 18.24 -2.86 4.80
CA LEU A 73 17.06 -2.62 3.96
C LEU A 73 16.03 -1.79 4.70
N LEU A 74 15.59 -0.71 4.09
CA LEU A 74 14.37 0.02 4.46
C LEU A 74 13.27 -0.34 3.48
N GLN A 75 12.25 -1.05 3.93
CA GLN A 75 11.09 -1.43 3.14
C GLN A 75 9.91 -0.50 3.46
N PHE A 76 9.44 0.23 2.49
CA PHE A 76 8.19 0.97 2.60
C PHE A 76 6.97 0.08 2.31
N MET A 77 5.94 0.19 3.15
CA MET A 77 4.67 -0.52 3.00
C MET A 77 3.72 0.15 1.99
N VAL A 78 4.15 1.25 1.41
CA VAL A 78 3.46 2.00 0.35
C VAL A 78 4.12 1.78 -1.00
N ALA A 79 3.36 1.95 -2.08
CA ALA A 79 3.90 1.81 -3.44
C ALA A 79 4.54 3.11 -3.95
N GLY A 80 3.93 4.26 -3.66
CA GLY A 80 4.45 5.57 -4.05
C GLY A 80 5.27 6.21 -2.94
N VAL A 81 6.36 6.87 -3.29
CA VAL A 81 7.30 7.51 -2.36
C VAL A 81 7.48 9.01 -2.61
N ASP A 82 6.68 9.61 -3.48
CA ASP A 82 6.80 11.02 -3.88
C ASP A 82 6.65 12.00 -2.70
N PHE A 83 5.98 11.57 -1.65
CA PHE A 83 5.72 12.33 -0.42
C PHE A 83 6.65 11.94 0.75
N ILE A 84 7.64 11.07 0.51
CA ILE A 84 8.59 10.61 1.53
C ILE A 84 9.90 11.39 1.35
N PRO A 85 10.46 11.97 2.42
CA PRO A 85 11.71 12.71 2.34
C PRO A 85 12.92 11.75 2.24
N LEU A 86 13.09 11.12 1.08
CA LEU A 86 14.19 10.17 0.85
C LEU A 86 15.57 10.82 1.00
N GLY A 87 15.69 12.15 0.83
CA GLY A 87 16.93 12.89 1.01
C GLY A 87 17.43 12.93 2.46
N ASP A 88 16.55 12.65 3.44
CA ASP A 88 16.91 12.63 4.86
C ASP A 88 17.49 11.27 5.30
N LEU A 89 17.43 10.27 4.42
CA LEU A 89 17.94 8.93 4.68
C LEU A 89 19.47 8.87 4.54
N PRO A 90 20.14 7.95 5.25
CA PRO A 90 21.57 7.75 5.10
C PRO A 90 21.96 7.43 3.65
N PRO A 91 23.04 8.03 3.13
CA PRO A 91 23.53 7.72 1.79
C PRO A 91 23.84 6.23 1.64
N GLY A 92 23.34 5.63 0.54
CA GLY A 92 23.58 4.23 0.24
C GLY A 92 22.70 3.22 0.98
N LEU A 93 21.76 3.66 1.83
CA LEU A 93 20.77 2.77 2.43
C LEU A 93 19.89 2.17 1.33
N PRO A 94 19.83 0.83 1.18
CA PRO A 94 18.94 0.18 0.24
C PRO A 94 17.47 0.44 0.63
N VAL A 95 16.70 0.96 -0.33
CA VAL A 95 15.28 1.26 -0.14
C VAL A 95 14.44 0.44 -1.10
N ALA A 96 13.40 -0.20 -0.59
CA ALA A 96 12.40 -0.88 -1.41
C ALA A 96 10.99 -0.34 -1.10
N VAL A 97 10.11 -0.48 -2.07
CA VAL A 97 8.70 -0.05 -1.99
C VAL A 97 7.78 -1.23 -2.28
N ASN A 98 6.51 -1.11 -1.89
CA ASN A 98 5.51 -2.16 -2.09
C ASN A 98 4.87 -2.07 -3.49
N GLY A 99 5.71 -1.96 -4.52
CA GLY A 99 5.27 -1.87 -5.91
C GLY A 99 4.55 -3.13 -6.35
N GLY A 100 3.39 -2.96 -6.99
CA GLY A 100 2.59 -4.06 -7.53
C GLY A 100 1.63 -4.74 -6.54
N ALA A 101 1.83 -4.63 -5.23
CA ALA A 101 0.98 -5.30 -4.23
C ALA A 101 -0.50 -4.86 -4.27
N TYR A 102 -0.76 -3.66 -4.77
CA TYR A 102 -2.12 -3.13 -4.92
C TYR A 102 -2.66 -3.24 -6.35
N ALA A 103 -1.94 -3.92 -7.27
CA ALA A 103 -2.31 -3.95 -8.68
C ALA A 103 -3.68 -4.58 -8.92
N GLU A 104 -3.90 -5.78 -8.40
CA GLU A 104 -5.16 -6.49 -8.53
C GLU A 104 -6.33 -5.77 -7.86
N PRO A 105 -6.29 -5.46 -6.55
CA PRO A 105 -7.44 -4.81 -5.90
C PRO A 105 -7.74 -3.42 -6.46
N MET A 106 -6.74 -2.68 -6.93
CA MET A 106 -6.96 -1.38 -7.58
C MET A 106 -7.57 -1.53 -8.98
N ALA A 107 -7.19 -2.57 -9.72
CA ALA A 107 -7.79 -2.88 -11.01
C ALA A 107 -9.26 -3.30 -10.88
N GLU A 108 -9.59 -4.11 -9.88
CA GLU A 108 -10.98 -4.46 -9.54
C GLU A 108 -11.80 -3.22 -9.18
N HIS A 109 -11.22 -2.33 -8.36
CA HIS A 109 -11.88 -1.07 -8.01
C HIS A 109 -12.12 -0.18 -9.23
N ALA A 110 -11.13 -0.06 -10.12
CA ALA A 110 -11.29 0.69 -11.37
C ALA A 110 -12.40 0.10 -12.25
N LEU A 111 -12.46 -1.23 -12.40
CA LEU A 111 -13.53 -1.91 -13.12
C LEU A 111 -14.90 -1.67 -12.50
N ALA A 112 -15.00 -1.75 -11.17
CA ALA A 112 -16.24 -1.47 -10.45
C ALA A 112 -16.75 -0.04 -10.72
N LEU A 113 -15.88 0.97 -10.71
CA LEU A 113 -16.23 2.35 -11.02
C LEU A 113 -16.68 2.52 -12.48
N VAL A 114 -16.00 1.88 -13.43
CA VAL A 114 -16.37 1.91 -14.85
C VAL A 114 -17.75 1.31 -15.06
N LEU A 115 -18.01 0.15 -14.45
CA LEU A 115 -19.33 -0.50 -14.51
C LEU A 115 -20.41 0.36 -13.84
N ALA A 116 -20.12 0.92 -12.67
CA ALA A 116 -21.06 1.81 -11.97
C ALA A 116 -21.43 3.03 -12.82
N ALA A 117 -20.44 3.64 -13.46
CA ALA A 117 -20.67 4.77 -14.37
C ALA A 117 -21.46 4.36 -15.63
N ALA A 118 -21.05 3.28 -16.31
CA ALA A 118 -21.68 2.80 -17.53
C ALA A 118 -23.14 2.37 -17.31
N LYS A 119 -23.42 1.76 -16.15
CA LYS A 119 -24.76 1.29 -15.76
C LYS A 119 -25.56 2.32 -14.95
N ARG A 120 -25.01 3.51 -14.72
CA ARG A 120 -25.66 4.61 -13.97
C ARG A 120 -26.09 4.20 -12.56
N LEU A 121 -25.35 3.28 -11.91
CA LEU A 121 -25.79 2.62 -10.67
C LEU A 121 -26.15 3.60 -9.54
N PHE A 122 -25.36 4.64 -9.32
CA PHE A 122 -25.62 5.64 -8.29
C PHE A 122 -26.85 6.51 -8.57
N ILE A 123 -27.14 6.76 -9.84
CA ILE A 123 -28.31 7.55 -10.25
C ILE A 123 -29.57 6.71 -10.07
N GLU A 124 -29.56 5.49 -10.57
CA GLU A 124 -30.72 4.59 -10.52
C GLU A 124 -31.01 4.14 -9.07
N HIS A 125 -29.95 3.94 -8.25
CA HIS A 125 -30.11 3.66 -6.83
C HIS A 125 -30.87 4.77 -6.10
N ARG A 126 -30.47 6.05 -6.27
CA ARG A 126 -31.18 7.19 -5.66
C ARG A 126 -32.63 7.30 -6.10
N LYS A 127 -32.93 6.98 -7.35
CA LYS A 127 -34.31 6.97 -7.86
C LYS A 127 -35.15 5.89 -7.21
N LEU A 128 -34.59 4.70 -7.04
CA LEU A 128 -35.25 3.60 -6.33
C LEU A 128 -35.55 3.95 -4.87
N GLU A 129 -34.66 4.67 -4.18
CA GLU A 129 -34.89 5.14 -2.80
C GLU A 129 -36.11 6.05 -2.69
N THR A 130 -36.44 6.79 -3.76
CA THR A 130 -37.64 7.65 -3.83
C THR A 130 -38.86 6.96 -4.46
N GLY A 131 -38.75 5.65 -4.75
CA GLY A 131 -39.83 4.88 -5.37
C GLY A 131 -39.93 5.05 -6.89
N GLU A 132 -38.95 5.72 -7.50
CA GLU A 132 -38.90 5.93 -8.97
C GLU A 132 -38.16 4.74 -9.61
N PHE A 133 -38.88 3.94 -10.41
CA PHE A 133 -38.31 2.85 -11.20
C PHE A 133 -38.19 3.22 -12.66
N ASN A 134 -36.95 3.25 -13.18
CA ASN A 134 -36.68 3.67 -14.56
C ASN A 134 -36.19 2.49 -15.40
N GLN A 135 -37.00 2.10 -16.38
CA GLN A 135 -36.70 1.04 -17.35
C GLN A 135 -36.25 1.58 -18.72
N PHE A 136 -36.44 2.85 -18.98
CA PHE A 136 -36.34 3.41 -20.34
C PHE A 136 -35.10 4.24 -20.58
N THR A 137 -34.43 4.74 -19.54
CA THR A 137 -33.20 5.49 -19.76
C THR A 137 -32.07 4.53 -20.14
N PRO A 138 -31.47 4.69 -21.33
CA PRO A 138 -30.42 3.78 -21.77
C PRO A 138 -29.18 3.90 -20.89
N ASN A 139 -28.58 2.78 -20.60
CA ASN A 139 -27.22 2.67 -20.06
C ASN A 139 -26.26 2.14 -21.14
N ARG A 140 -24.97 2.16 -20.88
CA ARG A 140 -23.99 1.71 -21.85
C ARG A 140 -23.61 0.24 -21.63
N MET A 141 -23.55 -0.53 -22.70
CA MET A 141 -22.88 -1.81 -22.76
C MET A 141 -21.39 -1.56 -23.03
N LEU A 142 -20.51 -2.26 -22.35
CA LEU A 142 -19.07 -2.10 -22.50
C LEU A 142 -18.49 -3.00 -23.58
N ALA A 143 -19.13 -4.13 -23.86
CA ALA A 143 -18.68 -5.03 -24.92
C ALA A 143 -18.56 -4.29 -26.27
N GLY A 144 -17.42 -4.47 -26.93
CA GLY A 144 -17.10 -3.81 -28.20
C GLY A 144 -16.63 -2.35 -28.07
N MET A 145 -16.51 -1.81 -26.85
CA MET A 145 -15.95 -0.48 -26.64
C MET A 145 -14.42 -0.51 -26.56
N VAL A 146 -13.80 0.60 -26.92
CA VAL A 146 -12.35 0.79 -26.77
C VAL A 146 -12.05 1.38 -25.41
N ALA A 147 -11.28 0.67 -24.60
CA ALA A 147 -10.73 1.16 -23.33
C ALA A 147 -9.31 1.70 -23.56
N CYS A 148 -9.09 2.98 -23.25
CA CYS A 148 -7.77 3.59 -23.29
C CYS A 148 -7.21 3.64 -21.86
N ILE A 149 -6.02 3.08 -21.65
CA ILE A 149 -5.35 3.06 -20.34
C ILE A 149 -4.07 3.90 -20.44
N LEU A 150 -4.02 4.97 -19.67
CA LEU A 150 -2.84 5.83 -19.58
C LEU A 150 -1.96 5.34 -18.43
N GLY A 151 -0.80 4.76 -18.80
CA GLY A 151 0.15 4.15 -17.88
C GLY A 151 -0.03 2.62 -17.75
N LEU A 152 1.02 1.87 -18.16
CA LEU A 152 1.04 0.40 -18.13
C LEU A 152 1.99 -0.13 -17.04
N GLY A 153 1.91 0.46 -15.83
CA GLY A 153 2.48 -0.13 -14.61
C GLY A 153 1.59 -1.27 -14.09
N GLY A 154 1.87 -1.81 -12.90
CA GLY A 154 1.14 -2.95 -12.35
C GLY A 154 -0.38 -2.80 -12.39
N VAL A 155 -0.91 -1.67 -11.88
CA VAL A 155 -2.36 -1.40 -11.90
C VAL A 155 -2.92 -1.29 -13.32
N GLY A 156 -2.20 -0.62 -14.23
CA GLY A 156 -2.65 -0.43 -15.62
C GLY A 156 -2.72 -1.75 -16.39
N VAL A 157 -1.75 -2.63 -16.20
CA VAL A 157 -1.71 -3.97 -16.82
C VAL A 157 -2.88 -4.83 -16.33
N GLU A 158 -3.11 -4.88 -14.99
CA GLU A 158 -4.21 -5.65 -14.42
C GLU A 158 -5.58 -5.07 -14.82
N THR A 159 -5.70 -3.72 -14.86
CA THR A 159 -6.92 -3.07 -15.37
C THR A 159 -7.18 -3.45 -16.82
N ALA A 160 -6.15 -3.45 -17.68
CA ALA A 160 -6.29 -3.86 -19.08
C ALA A 160 -6.73 -5.32 -19.20
N ARG A 161 -6.16 -6.20 -18.37
CA ARG A 161 -6.55 -7.62 -18.32
C ARG A 161 -8.03 -7.80 -17.97
N LEU A 162 -8.50 -7.11 -16.93
CA LEU A 162 -9.91 -7.17 -16.52
C LEU A 162 -10.86 -6.56 -17.56
N MET A 163 -10.49 -5.42 -18.16
CA MET A 163 -11.32 -4.79 -19.21
C MET A 163 -11.51 -5.70 -20.43
N ARG A 164 -10.50 -6.44 -20.82
CA ARG A 164 -10.58 -7.41 -21.93
C ARG A 164 -11.60 -8.53 -21.68
N CYS A 165 -11.92 -8.87 -20.43
CA CYS A 165 -12.92 -9.87 -20.11
C CYS A 165 -14.36 -9.40 -20.41
N LEU A 166 -14.55 -8.11 -20.65
CA LEU A 166 -15.87 -7.54 -21.00
C LEU A 166 -16.15 -7.50 -22.49
N GLY A 167 -15.23 -7.91 -23.33
CA GLY A 167 -15.36 -7.94 -24.80
C GLY A 167 -14.70 -6.76 -25.49
#